data_c66d7c0d2cb54d53ff2231fd82a2806d
#
_entry.id   c66d7c0d2cb54d53ff2231fd82a2806d
#
_cell.length_a   1.000
_cell.length_b   1.000
_cell.length_c   1.000
_cell.angle_alpha   90.00
_cell.angle_beta   90.00
_cell.angle_gamma   90.00
#
_symmetry.space_group_name_H-M   'P 1'
#
loop_
_entity.id
_entity.type
_entity.pdbx_description
1 polymer ?
#
loop_
_entity_poly.entity_id
_entity_poly.type
_entity_poly.pdbx_seq_one_letter_code
_entity_poly.pdbx_strand_id
1 'polypeptide(L)'
;LVALSPYLRGGLSFVAHATPTGASLTVQEAANSNSSGQVNTPASLPWPYLRTNIYGINADKSAYMADGILINYSDNFSNGIDDMDALKSYNTSENLSVKSNNILLAVERRHTIINTDTIFLNLTGVKIQSYRFEVIATSLYHPGLTGFLEDAYLNTSTPLNIAGTTFITFTVVKVPASHSATRFRTGFMGQ
;
A
#
# COMPACT_ATOMS: atom_id res chain seq x y z
N LEU A 1 -0.12 21.51 1.72
CA LEU A 1 -1.58 21.39 1.66
C LEU A 1 -1.97 21.21 0.20
N VAL A 2 -2.34 19.99 -0.19
CA VAL A 2 -3.01 19.77 -1.47
C VAL A 2 -4.45 20.21 -1.27
N ALA A 3 -4.88 21.22 -2.00
CA ALA A 3 -6.28 21.61 -2.01
C ALA A 3 -7.09 20.43 -2.57
N LEU A 4 -7.84 19.77 -1.72
CA LEU A 4 -8.83 18.80 -2.14
C LEU A 4 -9.90 19.54 -2.95
N SER A 5 -10.39 18.91 -4.01
CA SER A 5 -11.58 19.43 -4.72
C SER A 5 -12.68 19.72 -3.69
N PRO A 6 -13.32 20.88 -3.74
CA PRO A 6 -14.44 21.21 -2.85
C PRO A 6 -15.68 20.33 -3.09
N TYR A 7 -15.63 19.44 -4.09
CA TYR A 7 -16.73 18.57 -4.48
C TYR A 7 -16.40 17.10 -4.23
N LEU A 8 -17.22 16.43 -3.45
CA LEU A 8 -17.20 14.98 -3.28
C LEU A 8 -18.33 14.36 -4.10
N ARG A 9 -17.98 13.38 -4.91
CA ARG A 9 -18.98 12.64 -5.69
C ARG A 9 -19.81 11.77 -4.74
N GLY A 10 -21.12 11.68 -4.98
CA GLY A 10 -21.98 10.77 -4.22
C GLY A 10 -21.46 9.32 -4.27
N GLY A 11 -21.42 8.66 -3.13
CA GLY A 11 -20.90 7.30 -2.98
C GLY A 11 -19.39 7.20 -2.72
N LEU A 12 -18.65 8.30 -2.68
CA LEU A 12 -17.24 8.28 -2.22
C LEU A 12 -17.17 8.29 -0.70
N SER A 13 -16.29 7.48 -0.16
CA SER A 13 -15.86 7.55 1.25
C SER A 13 -14.51 8.24 1.35
N PHE A 14 -14.29 8.94 2.43
CA PHE A 14 -13.01 9.56 2.76
C PHE A 14 -12.73 9.40 4.26
N VAL A 15 -11.46 9.48 4.61
CA VAL A 15 -11.02 9.50 6.01
C VAL A 15 -10.61 10.93 6.32
N ALA A 16 -11.19 11.52 7.37
CA ALA A 16 -10.76 12.79 7.92
C ALA A 16 -9.95 12.56 9.19
N HIS A 17 -8.75 13.10 9.25
CA HIS A 17 -7.91 13.07 10.44
C HIS A 17 -8.14 14.35 11.24
N ALA A 18 -8.64 14.22 12.48
CA ALA A 18 -8.82 15.34 13.39
C ALA A 18 -7.52 15.59 14.16
N THR A 19 -7.18 16.88 14.37
CA THR A 19 -6.10 17.26 15.28
C THR A 19 -6.54 17.04 16.73
N PRO A 20 -5.62 16.99 17.73
CA PRO A 20 -5.97 16.84 19.15
C PRO A 20 -6.92 17.93 19.67
N THR A 21 -6.98 19.09 19.04
CA THR A 21 -7.89 20.18 19.35
C THR A 21 -9.31 20.01 18.77
N GLY A 22 -9.53 18.90 18.05
CA GLY A 22 -10.78 18.60 17.38
C GLY A 22 -10.83 19.12 15.93
N ALA A 23 -11.81 18.62 15.18
CA ALA A 23 -12.14 19.09 13.86
C ALA A 23 -13.67 19.03 13.67
N SER A 24 -14.22 19.95 12.87
CA SER A 24 -15.59 19.86 12.40
C SER A 24 -15.60 19.71 10.88
N LEU A 25 -16.45 18.82 10.38
CA LEU A 25 -16.74 18.70 8.96
C LEU A 25 -18.16 19.17 8.74
N THR A 26 -18.32 20.24 7.99
CA THR A 26 -19.65 20.76 7.61
C THR A 26 -19.88 20.43 6.15
N VAL A 27 -20.94 19.68 5.86
CA VAL A 27 -21.43 19.43 4.50
C VAL A 27 -22.66 20.29 4.29
N GLN A 28 -22.60 21.19 3.31
CA GLN A 28 -23.71 22.08 2.98
C GLN A 28 -24.43 21.54 1.75
N GLU A 29 -25.76 21.70 1.70
CA GLU A 29 -26.57 21.32 0.54
C GLU A 29 -26.16 22.12 -0.74
N ALA A 30 -25.69 23.34 -0.58
CA ALA A 30 -25.13 24.15 -1.68
C ALA A 30 -23.85 23.50 -2.31
N ALA A 31 -23.21 22.55 -1.63
CA ALA A 31 -22.10 21.77 -2.19
C ALA A 31 -22.58 20.63 -3.09
N ASN A 32 -23.90 20.36 -3.14
CA ASN A 32 -24.48 19.36 -4.02
C ASN A 32 -24.61 19.98 -5.44
N SER A 33 -23.78 19.50 -6.35
CA SER A 33 -23.74 20.01 -7.74
C SER A 33 -24.30 18.97 -8.69
N ASN A 34 -25.22 19.38 -9.56
CA ASN A 34 -25.71 18.57 -10.68
C ASN A 34 -24.69 18.44 -11.83
N SER A 35 -23.56 19.13 -11.75
CA SER A 35 -22.53 18.97 -12.75
C SER A 35 -21.85 17.62 -12.56
N SER A 36 -21.86 16.79 -13.60
CA SER A 36 -21.09 15.56 -13.71
C SER A 36 -19.58 15.85 -13.84
N GLY A 37 -19.08 16.78 -13.03
CA GLY A 37 -17.65 17.06 -12.96
C GLY A 37 -16.91 15.78 -12.71
N GLN A 38 -16.03 15.40 -13.63
CA GLN A 38 -15.13 14.29 -13.42
C GLN A 38 -14.44 14.50 -12.07
N VAL A 39 -14.56 13.50 -11.20
CA VAL A 39 -13.61 13.41 -10.10
C VAL A 39 -12.25 13.42 -10.76
N ASN A 40 -11.47 14.46 -10.52
CA ASN A 40 -10.06 14.42 -10.83
C ASN A 40 -9.46 13.31 -9.97
N THR A 41 -9.56 12.07 -10.45
CA THR A 41 -8.55 11.08 -10.08
C THR A 41 -7.25 11.72 -10.48
N PRO A 42 -6.29 11.92 -9.56
CA PRO A 42 -4.97 12.40 -9.97
C PRO A 42 -4.55 11.55 -11.15
N ALA A 43 -4.33 12.15 -12.31
CA ALA A 43 -4.05 11.46 -13.58
C ALA A 43 -2.82 10.54 -13.46
N SER A 44 -1.98 10.79 -12.48
CA SER A 44 -0.89 9.94 -11.99
C SER A 44 -0.52 10.42 -10.59
N LEU A 45 -0.03 9.54 -9.74
CA LEU A 45 0.67 9.97 -8.54
C LEU A 45 1.92 10.73 -9.01
N PRO A 46 2.18 11.95 -8.51
CA PRO A 46 3.26 12.81 -9.03
C PRO A 46 4.65 12.28 -8.66
N TRP A 47 4.74 11.24 -7.86
CA TRP A 47 5.99 10.67 -7.36
C TRP A 47 6.14 9.20 -7.77
N PRO A 48 7.38 8.70 -7.89
CA PRO A 48 7.65 7.28 -7.95
C PRO A 48 6.94 6.54 -6.83
N TYR A 49 6.42 5.35 -7.12
CA TYR A 49 5.72 4.59 -6.08
C TYR A 49 5.86 3.08 -6.24
N LEU A 50 5.72 2.41 -5.12
CA LEU A 50 5.49 0.98 -5.00
C LEU A 50 4.13 0.75 -4.35
N ARG A 51 3.20 0.16 -5.09
CA ARG A 51 1.91 -0.27 -4.56
C ARG A 51 1.91 -1.79 -4.44
N THR A 52 1.47 -2.29 -3.31
CA THR A 52 1.27 -3.73 -3.13
C THR A 52 -0.17 -3.98 -2.74
N ASN A 53 -0.90 -4.65 -3.63
CA ASN A 53 -2.25 -5.13 -3.39
C ASN A 53 -2.21 -6.62 -3.05
N ILE A 54 -3.08 -7.07 -2.14
CA ILE A 54 -3.28 -8.48 -1.84
C ILE A 54 -4.68 -8.92 -2.28
N TYR A 55 -4.74 -10.03 -2.97
CA TYR A 55 -5.98 -10.66 -3.41
C TYR A 55 -6.12 -12.04 -2.77
N GLY A 56 -7.29 -12.33 -2.20
CA GLY A 56 -7.67 -13.68 -1.84
C GLY A 56 -8.15 -14.45 -3.09
N ILE A 57 -7.77 -15.72 -3.19
CA ILE A 57 -8.15 -16.58 -4.31
C ILE A 57 -9.17 -17.60 -3.82
N ASN A 58 -10.39 -17.53 -4.33
CA ASN A 58 -11.46 -18.43 -4.01
C ASN A 58 -11.23 -19.84 -4.61
N ALA A 59 -12.01 -20.82 -4.16
CA ALA A 59 -11.94 -22.20 -4.68
C ALA A 59 -12.29 -22.30 -6.18
N ASP A 60 -13.15 -21.41 -6.68
CA ASP A 60 -13.51 -21.28 -8.11
C ASP A 60 -12.46 -20.51 -8.94
N LYS A 61 -11.31 -20.17 -8.33
CA LYS A 61 -10.22 -19.37 -8.91
C LYS A 61 -10.56 -17.90 -9.16
N SER A 62 -11.73 -17.41 -8.79
CA SER A 62 -12.01 -15.99 -8.73
C SER A 62 -11.13 -15.31 -7.67
N ALA A 63 -10.85 -14.02 -7.87
CA ALA A 63 -10.04 -13.24 -6.94
C ALA A 63 -10.84 -12.05 -6.40
N TYR A 64 -10.68 -11.76 -5.12
CA TYR A 64 -11.18 -10.53 -4.51
C TYR A 64 -10.03 -9.72 -3.93
N MET A 65 -10.06 -8.42 -4.12
CA MET A 65 -9.09 -7.52 -3.48
C MET A 65 -9.38 -7.48 -1.98
N ALA A 66 -8.40 -7.90 -1.19
CA ALA A 66 -8.52 -7.96 0.25
C ALA A 66 -8.00 -6.68 0.91
N ASP A 67 -6.85 -6.17 0.47
CA ASP A 67 -6.22 -4.97 1.01
C ASP A 67 -5.11 -4.44 0.10
N GLY A 68 -4.51 -3.30 0.46
CA GLY A 68 -3.37 -2.73 -0.26
C GLY A 68 -2.63 -1.66 0.53
N ILE A 69 -1.39 -1.43 0.14
CA ILE A 69 -0.50 -0.39 0.66
C ILE A 69 0.11 0.40 -0.48
N LEU A 70 0.53 1.62 -0.17
CA LEU A 70 1.21 2.51 -1.11
C LEU A 70 2.45 3.10 -0.44
N ILE A 71 3.57 3.06 -1.17
CA ILE A 71 4.81 3.73 -0.76
C ILE A 71 5.19 4.70 -1.87
N ASN A 72 5.32 5.99 -1.51
CA ASN A 72 5.78 7.03 -2.42
C ASN A 72 7.23 7.41 -2.10
N TYR A 73 8.00 7.76 -3.12
CA TYR A 73 9.40 8.12 -2.99
C TYR A 73 9.68 9.53 -3.49
N SER A 74 10.47 10.30 -2.75
CA SER A 74 10.96 11.62 -3.15
C SER A 74 12.11 12.05 -2.25
N ASP A 75 13.05 12.81 -2.76
CA ASP A 75 14.13 13.40 -1.95
C ASP A 75 13.62 14.39 -0.89
N ASN A 76 12.37 14.84 -1.03
CA ASN A 76 11.70 15.72 -0.08
C ASN A 76 10.95 14.98 1.03
N PHE A 77 10.93 13.64 1.02
CA PHE A 77 10.27 12.84 2.06
C PHE A 77 11.27 12.33 3.10
N SER A 78 10.79 12.11 4.31
CA SER A 78 11.56 11.54 5.41
C SER A 78 11.41 10.01 5.43
N ASN A 79 12.44 9.29 5.91
CA ASN A 79 12.30 7.87 6.28
C ASN A 79 11.75 7.70 7.71
N GLY A 80 11.53 8.78 8.44
CA GLY A 80 10.83 8.79 9.72
C GLY A 80 9.34 8.96 9.51
N ILE A 81 8.54 8.48 10.46
CA ILE A 81 7.09 8.62 10.43
C ILE A 81 6.72 10.08 10.72
N ASP A 82 5.92 10.67 9.83
CA ASP A 82 5.47 12.06 9.94
C ASP A 82 4.02 12.24 9.42
N ASP A 83 3.56 13.48 9.34
CA ASP A 83 2.20 13.84 8.92
C ASP A 83 1.92 13.54 7.42
N MET A 84 2.95 13.14 6.67
CA MET A 84 2.82 12.75 5.27
C MET A 84 2.44 11.27 5.13
N ASP A 85 2.55 10.48 6.20
CA ASP A 85 2.19 9.07 6.26
C ASP A 85 0.74 8.88 6.66
N ALA A 86 0.16 7.74 6.29
CA ALA A 86 -1.19 7.38 6.72
C ALA A 86 -1.16 6.10 7.57
N LEU A 87 -1.65 6.20 8.80
CA LEU A 87 -1.81 5.07 9.68
C LEU A 87 -2.76 4.03 9.08
N LYS A 88 -2.50 2.76 9.35
CA LYS A 88 -3.35 1.67 8.92
C LYS A 88 -4.69 1.70 9.67
N SER A 89 -5.79 1.88 8.91
CA SER A 89 -7.13 1.53 9.37
C SER A 89 -7.39 0.06 9.08
N TYR A 90 -7.86 -0.68 10.10
CA TYR A 90 -8.03 -2.11 9.98
C TYR A 90 -9.31 -2.49 9.24
N ASN A 91 -9.19 -3.46 8.34
CA ASN A 91 -10.32 -4.18 7.76
C ASN A 91 -10.83 -5.24 8.76
N THR A 92 -12.02 -5.75 8.53
CA THR A 92 -12.60 -6.82 9.35
C THR A 92 -12.00 -8.20 9.07
N SER A 93 -11.21 -8.34 7.99
CA SER A 93 -10.57 -9.59 7.58
C SER A 93 -9.06 -9.40 7.35
N GLU A 94 -8.57 -9.65 6.15
CA GLU A 94 -7.16 -9.50 5.81
C GLU A 94 -6.69 -8.05 5.95
N ASN A 95 -5.51 -7.86 6.55
CA ASN A 95 -4.89 -6.55 6.70
C ASN A 95 -3.43 -6.59 6.27
N LEU A 96 -3.09 -5.79 5.27
CA LEU A 96 -1.74 -5.55 4.80
C LEU A 96 -1.31 -4.14 5.22
N SER A 97 -0.12 -4.01 5.78
CA SER A 97 0.47 -2.72 6.15
C SER A 97 1.98 -2.73 5.96
N VAL A 98 2.56 -1.55 5.83
CA VAL A 98 4.00 -1.34 6.05
C VAL A 98 4.22 -1.27 7.55
N LYS A 99 5.25 -1.96 8.04
CA LYS A 99 5.69 -1.88 9.43
C LYS A 99 6.93 -1.01 9.52
N SER A 100 6.79 0.18 10.09
CA SER A 100 7.88 1.13 10.33
C SER A 100 7.92 1.46 11.83
N ASN A 101 9.04 1.19 12.49
CA ASN A 101 9.24 1.44 13.94
C ASN A 101 8.06 0.95 14.84
N ASN A 102 7.53 -0.23 14.57
CA ASN A 102 6.34 -0.81 15.22
C ASN A 102 5.01 -0.08 14.97
N ILE A 103 4.99 0.91 14.11
CA ILE A 103 3.77 1.56 13.62
C ILE A 103 3.37 0.90 12.30
N LEU A 104 2.06 0.74 12.09
CA LEU A 104 1.50 0.14 10.89
C LEU A 104 0.90 1.22 10.00
N LEU A 105 1.37 1.29 8.76
CA LEU A 105 1.01 2.31 7.79
C LEU A 105 0.26 1.70 6.60
N ALA A 106 -0.76 2.40 6.11
CA ALA A 106 -1.41 2.12 4.83
C ALA A 106 -0.70 2.85 3.69
N VAL A 107 -0.18 4.05 3.97
CA VAL A 107 0.65 4.83 3.06
C VAL A 107 1.92 5.25 3.80
N GLU A 108 3.06 5.03 3.20
CA GLU A 108 4.36 5.52 3.67
C GLU A 108 4.98 6.42 2.60
N ARG A 109 5.52 7.56 3.01
CA ARG A 109 6.31 8.44 2.14
C ARG A 109 7.76 8.39 2.59
N ARG A 110 8.64 7.98 1.67
CA ARG A 110 10.04 7.73 1.95
C ARG A 110 10.94 8.58 1.06
N HIS A 111 12.15 8.82 1.54
CA HIS A 111 13.22 9.32 0.69
C HIS A 111 13.41 8.44 -0.56
N THR A 112 13.99 9.00 -1.61
CA THR A 112 14.31 8.24 -2.84
C THR A 112 15.01 6.92 -2.50
N ILE A 113 14.56 5.87 -3.14
CA ILE A 113 14.97 4.49 -2.87
C ILE A 113 16.46 4.29 -3.11
N ILE A 114 17.10 3.58 -2.19
CA ILE A 114 18.50 3.18 -2.31
C ILE A 114 18.64 1.65 -2.28
N ASN A 115 19.81 1.18 -2.68
CA ASN A 115 20.11 -0.26 -2.84
C ASN A 115 20.18 -1.08 -1.54
N THR A 116 19.99 -0.46 -0.38
CA THR A 116 19.95 -1.13 0.92
C THR A 116 18.57 -1.04 1.57
N ASP A 117 17.60 -0.44 0.88
CA ASP A 117 16.26 -0.26 1.45
C ASP A 117 15.55 -1.58 1.63
N THR A 118 14.89 -1.69 2.77
CA THR A 118 14.01 -2.81 3.10
C THR A 118 12.70 -2.28 3.63
N ILE A 119 11.60 -2.80 3.10
CA ILE A 119 10.24 -2.49 3.50
C ILE A 119 9.67 -3.73 4.17
N PHE A 120 9.42 -3.64 5.46
CA PHE A 120 8.82 -4.73 6.22
C PHE A 120 7.31 -4.69 6.04
N LEU A 121 6.74 -5.79 5.56
CA LEU A 121 5.31 -5.95 5.44
C LEU A 121 4.76 -6.60 6.71
N ASN A 122 3.56 -6.18 7.09
CA ASN A 122 2.78 -6.82 8.15
C ASN A 122 1.46 -7.29 7.55
N LEU A 123 1.25 -8.61 7.54
CA LEU A 123 0.08 -9.25 6.96
C LEU A 123 -0.65 -10.06 8.03
N THR A 124 -1.87 -9.65 8.37
CA THR A 124 -2.68 -10.28 9.42
C THR A 124 -4.10 -10.62 8.93
N GLY A 125 -4.82 -11.43 9.70
CA GLY A 125 -6.21 -11.80 9.37
C GLY A 125 -6.35 -12.76 8.18
N VAL A 126 -5.24 -13.32 7.69
CA VAL A 126 -5.26 -14.27 6.56
C VAL A 126 -5.91 -15.61 6.94
N LYS A 127 -6.63 -16.18 5.99
CA LYS A 127 -7.27 -17.50 6.09
C LYS A 127 -6.38 -18.58 5.45
N ILE A 128 -6.70 -19.84 5.72
CA ILE A 128 -6.04 -20.97 5.07
C ILE A 128 -6.56 -21.07 3.64
N GLN A 129 -5.87 -20.41 2.72
CA GLN A 129 -6.20 -20.37 1.29
C GLN A 129 -5.02 -19.84 0.50
N SER A 130 -5.16 -19.77 -0.82
CA SER A 130 -4.19 -19.11 -1.69
C SER A 130 -4.46 -17.62 -1.77
N TYR A 131 -3.39 -16.86 -1.91
CA TYR A 131 -3.39 -15.41 -2.10
C TYR A 131 -2.47 -15.04 -3.25
N ARG A 132 -2.66 -13.83 -3.76
CA ARG A 132 -1.79 -13.24 -4.77
C ARG A 132 -1.46 -11.81 -4.41
N PHE A 133 -0.17 -11.50 -4.34
CA PHE A 133 0.29 -10.11 -4.40
C PHE A 133 0.31 -9.62 -5.84
N GLU A 134 -0.13 -8.39 -6.02
CA GLU A 134 0.10 -7.57 -7.20
C GLU A 134 0.99 -6.41 -6.76
N VAL A 135 2.25 -6.43 -7.16
CA VAL A 135 3.22 -5.40 -6.84
C VAL A 135 3.41 -4.52 -8.07
N ILE A 136 3.00 -3.27 -7.97
CA ILE A 136 3.04 -2.29 -9.05
C ILE A 136 4.11 -1.26 -8.71
N ALA A 137 5.16 -1.21 -9.52
CA ALA A 137 6.23 -0.23 -9.43
C ALA A 137 6.10 0.78 -10.58
N THR A 138 6.10 2.05 -10.25
CA THR A 138 6.02 3.13 -11.24
C THR A 138 7.14 4.12 -11.01
N SER A 139 7.89 4.39 -12.07
CA SER A 139 9.02 5.34 -12.08
C SER A 139 10.10 5.02 -11.03
N LEU A 140 10.21 3.76 -10.60
CA LEU A 140 11.24 3.31 -9.66
C LEU A 140 12.50 2.81 -10.36
N TYR A 141 12.47 2.66 -11.68
CA TYR A 141 13.62 2.17 -12.43
C TYR A 141 14.83 3.09 -12.23
N HIS A 142 15.91 2.50 -11.76
CA HIS A 142 17.23 3.11 -11.65
C HIS A 142 18.26 2.14 -12.21
N PRO A 143 19.23 2.58 -13.06
CA PRO A 143 20.29 1.69 -13.51
C PRO A 143 21.00 1.01 -12.34
N GLY A 144 21.10 -0.32 -12.40
CA GLY A 144 21.72 -1.10 -11.34
C GLY A 144 20.84 -1.40 -10.12
N LEU A 145 19.62 -0.86 -10.02
CA LEU A 145 18.69 -1.21 -8.95
C LEU A 145 17.87 -2.45 -9.32
N THR A 146 17.81 -3.42 -8.42
CA THR A 146 16.92 -4.59 -8.49
C THR A 146 16.05 -4.65 -7.25
N GLY A 147 14.78 -5.00 -7.42
CA GLY A 147 13.84 -5.20 -6.32
C GLY A 147 13.44 -6.68 -6.21
N PHE A 148 13.11 -7.13 -5.02
CA PHE A 148 12.63 -8.49 -4.77
C PHE A 148 11.68 -8.54 -3.59
N LEU A 149 10.76 -9.51 -3.61
CA LEU A 149 9.92 -9.88 -2.47
C LEU A 149 10.50 -11.14 -1.84
N GLU A 150 10.80 -11.07 -0.55
CA GLU A 150 11.21 -12.22 0.24
C GLU A 150 10.04 -12.83 1.00
N ASP A 151 9.96 -14.16 0.98
CA ASP A 151 9.05 -14.97 1.77
C ASP A 151 9.87 -15.76 2.80
N ALA A 152 9.84 -15.32 4.06
CA ALA A 152 10.60 -15.95 5.13
C ALA A 152 10.12 -17.37 5.47
N TYR A 153 8.86 -17.71 5.20
CA TYR A 153 8.33 -19.06 5.41
C TYR A 153 8.87 -20.06 4.38
N LEU A 154 8.91 -19.66 3.11
CA LEU A 154 9.42 -20.50 2.02
C LEU A 154 10.94 -20.36 1.82
N ASN A 155 11.57 -19.39 2.48
CA ASN A 155 12.96 -18.99 2.27
C ASN A 155 13.26 -18.72 0.79
N THR A 156 12.38 -17.93 0.14
CA THR A 156 12.49 -17.59 -1.28
C THR A 156 12.58 -16.08 -1.46
N SER A 157 13.24 -15.69 -2.55
CA SER A 157 13.32 -14.30 -3.02
C SER A 157 12.85 -14.24 -4.47
N THR A 158 11.77 -13.50 -4.70
CA THR A 158 11.15 -13.36 -6.02
C THR A 158 11.48 -12.00 -6.60
N PRO A 159 12.12 -11.91 -7.79
CA PRO A 159 12.42 -10.64 -8.42
C PRO A 159 11.15 -9.83 -8.72
N LEU A 160 11.22 -8.52 -8.52
CA LEU A 160 10.17 -7.56 -8.85
C LEU A 160 10.52 -6.80 -10.13
N ASN A 161 9.53 -6.61 -11.00
CA ASN A 161 9.66 -5.67 -12.10
C ASN A 161 9.53 -4.23 -11.56
N ILE A 162 10.65 -3.54 -11.34
CA ILE A 162 10.66 -2.17 -10.81
C ILE A 162 10.23 -1.10 -11.82
N ALA A 163 9.87 -1.50 -13.04
CA ALA A 163 9.31 -0.63 -14.08
C ALA A 163 7.90 -1.09 -14.51
N GLY A 164 7.21 -1.89 -13.68
CA GLY A 164 5.90 -2.43 -14.05
C GLY A 164 5.26 -3.25 -12.93
N THR A 165 4.47 -4.24 -13.30
CA THR A 165 3.71 -5.06 -12.37
C THR A 165 4.30 -6.46 -12.24
N THR A 166 4.34 -6.98 -11.02
CA THR A 166 4.71 -8.37 -10.71
C THR A 166 3.57 -9.03 -9.93
N PHE A 167 3.20 -10.24 -10.33
CA PHE A 167 2.23 -11.06 -9.61
C PHE A 167 2.94 -12.22 -8.91
N ILE A 168 2.68 -12.39 -7.60
CA ILE A 168 3.29 -13.43 -6.78
C ILE A 168 2.21 -14.16 -6.01
N THR A 169 2.03 -15.45 -6.30
CA THR A 169 1.05 -16.29 -5.61
C THR A 169 1.71 -17.03 -4.45
N PHE A 170 1.02 -17.07 -3.31
CA PHE A 170 1.43 -17.82 -2.15
C PHE A 170 0.23 -18.49 -1.48
N THR A 171 0.49 -19.52 -0.67
CA THR A 171 -0.56 -20.24 0.06
C THR A 171 -0.33 -20.12 1.56
N VAL A 172 -1.41 -19.95 2.30
CA VAL A 172 -1.44 -20.02 3.76
C VAL A 172 -1.97 -21.39 4.15
N VAL A 173 -1.23 -22.09 5.00
CA VAL A 173 -1.51 -23.42 5.51
C VAL A 173 -1.59 -23.42 7.02
N LYS A 174 -1.97 -24.55 7.66
CA LYS A 174 -2.10 -24.67 9.13
C LYS A 174 -0.78 -24.65 9.92
N VAL A 175 0.29 -24.12 9.34
CA VAL A 175 1.59 -23.97 10.00
C VAL A 175 1.76 -22.54 10.46
N PRO A 176 2.07 -22.25 11.75
CA PRO A 176 2.18 -20.89 12.27
C PRO A 176 3.07 -19.97 11.44
N ALA A 177 4.23 -20.45 10.98
CA ALA A 177 5.13 -19.65 10.14
C ALA A 177 4.51 -19.22 8.80
N SER A 178 3.57 -20.01 8.25
CA SER A 178 2.88 -19.69 6.99
C SER A 178 1.97 -18.47 7.08
N HIS A 179 1.44 -18.16 8.26
CA HIS A 179 0.59 -17.00 8.52
C HIS A 179 1.20 -16.01 9.51
N SER A 180 2.54 -16.06 9.67
CA SER A 180 3.27 -15.05 10.44
C SER A 180 3.03 -13.66 9.87
N ALA A 181 2.71 -12.70 10.72
CA ALA A 181 2.50 -11.32 10.31
C ALA A 181 3.72 -10.69 9.62
N THR A 182 4.91 -11.18 9.92
CA THR A 182 6.20 -10.71 9.37
C THR A 182 6.80 -11.64 8.32
N ARG A 183 5.95 -12.45 7.66
CA ARG A 183 6.39 -13.41 6.63
C ARG A 183 7.07 -12.75 5.44
N PHE A 184 6.64 -11.53 5.06
CA PHE A 184 7.09 -10.90 3.83
C PHE A 184 7.83 -9.59 4.07
N ARG A 185 8.81 -9.33 3.21
CA ARG A 185 9.46 -8.03 3.07
C ARG A 185 9.86 -7.77 1.62
N THR A 186 9.88 -6.51 1.23
CA THR A 186 10.43 -6.08 -0.05
C THR A 186 11.82 -5.50 0.18
N GLY A 187 12.81 -5.98 -0.55
CA GLY A 187 14.18 -5.51 -0.51
C GLY A 187 14.64 -4.96 -1.85
N PHE A 188 15.71 -4.15 -1.80
CA PHE A 188 16.34 -3.60 -2.99
C PHE A 188 17.85 -3.79 -2.90
N MET A 189 18.48 -4.09 -4.05
CA MET A 189 19.93 -4.24 -4.18
C MET A 189 20.42 -3.45 -5.38
N GLY A 190 21.62 -2.84 -5.23
CA GLY A 190 22.39 -2.32 -6.34
C GLY A 190 23.26 -3.43 -6.96
N GLN A 191 23.48 -3.35 -8.27
CA GLN A 191 24.52 -4.12 -8.97
C GLN A 191 25.81 -3.32 -9.04
#